data_eaeb20de8c19ff4bf65d05aa01f4cb0d
#
_entry.id   eaeb20de8c19ff4bf65d05aa01f4cb0d
#
_cell.length_a   1.000
_cell.length_b   1.000
_cell.length_c   1.000
_cell.angle_alpha   90.00
_cell.angle_beta   90.00
_cell.angle_gamma   90.00
#
_symmetry.space_group_name_H-M   'P 1'
#
loop_
_entity.id
_entity.type
_entity.pdbx_description
1 polymer ?
#
loop_
_entity_poly.entity_id
_entity_poly.type
_entity_poly.pdbx_seq_one_letter_code
_entity_poly.pdbx_strand_id
1 'polypeptide(L)'
;GHSHILAGAIPNCVSYDPTFSYELAVIIQDGLRRMVQEQEDIFYYITVMNENYAHPALPEGAEKGILKGMYLLREGKAKKNAPKVQLLGCGAILREVIAGAELLEKDFDISADIWSVTSFNELRRDGLEVERWNMLHPESEPRLSYIESCLKDRPGPAIAATDYMKLFADQVRGFLPTH
;
A
#
# COMPACT_ATOMS: atom_id res chain seq x y z
N GLY A 1 -5.17 -9.39 -14.88
CA GLY A 1 -4.22 -8.52 -14.29
C GLY A 1 -3.01 -9.18 -13.63
N HIS A 2 -1.89 -9.25 -14.36
CA HIS A 2 -0.63 -9.82 -13.84
C HIS A 2 0.61 -8.98 -14.19
N SER A 3 0.43 -7.79 -14.78
CA SER A 3 1.54 -6.94 -15.23
C SER A 3 2.48 -6.52 -14.09
N HIS A 4 1.95 -6.17 -12.92
CA HIS A 4 2.76 -5.84 -11.76
C HIS A 4 3.54 -7.04 -11.20
N ILE A 5 3.04 -8.27 -11.37
CA ILE A 5 3.81 -9.48 -11.01
C ILE A 5 5.04 -9.60 -11.90
N LEU A 6 4.90 -9.38 -13.21
CA LEU A 6 6.02 -9.37 -14.14
C LEU A 6 7.00 -8.23 -13.83
N ALA A 7 6.50 -7.02 -13.56
CA ALA A 7 7.32 -5.88 -13.13
C ALA A 7 8.10 -6.20 -11.85
N GLY A 8 7.46 -6.83 -10.87
CA GLY A 8 8.08 -7.24 -9.60
C GLY A 8 9.20 -8.28 -9.72
N ALA A 9 9.28 -9.00 -10.85
CA ALA A 9 10.37 -9.93 -11.14
C ALA A 9 11.64 -9.23 -11.65
N ILE A 10 11.57 -7.95 -12.03
CA ILE A 10 12.67 -7.17 -12.57
C ILE A 10 13.31 -6.36 -11.43
N PRO A 11 14.59 -6.58 -11.09
CA PRO A 11 15.20 -6.00 -9.89
C PRO A 11 15.19 -4.46 -9.83
N ASN A 12 15.40 -3.80 -10.96
CA ASN A 12 15.46 -2.35 -11.07
C ASN A 12 14.15 -1.70 -11.60
N CYS A 13 13.06 -2.45 -11.68
CA CYS A 13 11.75 -1.92 -12.01
C CYS A 13 11.01 -1.53 -10.74
N VAL A 14 10.72 -0.26 -10.56
CA VAL A 14 9.89 0.28 -9.46
C VAL A 14 8.47 0.42 -9.99
N SER A 15 7.50 -0.27 -9.39
CA SER A 15 6.15 -0.32 -9.96
C SER A 15 5.08 0.16 -9.00
N TYR A 16 4.16 1.00 -9.51
CA TYR A 16 3.08 1.61 -8.75
C TYR A 16 1.74 1.51 -9.46
N ASP A 17 0.67 1.40 -8.66
CA ASP A 17 -0.72 1.42 -9.09
C ASP A 17 -1.51 2.48 -8.31
N PRO A 18 -1.25 3.78 -8.56
CA PRO A 18 -1.89 4.87 -7.84
C PRO A 18 -3.38 4.99 -8.19
N THR A 19 -4.18 5.41 -7.21
CA THR A 19 -5.61 5.74 -7.38
C THR A 19 -5.82 7.21 -7.66
N PHE A 20 -5.13 8.08 -6.93
CA PHE A 20 -5.36 9.52 -6.99
C PHE A 20 -4.24 10.27 -7.73
N SER A 21 -4.60 11.40 -8.36
CA SER A 21 -3.65 12.21 -9.12
C SER A 21 -2.48 12.72 -8.27
N TYR A 22 -2.69 13.01 -7.00
CA TYR A 22 -1.60 13.43 -6.11
C TYR A 22 -0.61 12.30 -5.82
N GLU A 23 -1.08 11.03 -5.74
CA GLU A 23 -0.19 9.87 -5.62
C GLU A 23 0.70 9.75 -6.85
N LEU A 24 0.08 9.85 -8.04
CA LEU A 24 0.80 9.83 -9.30
C LEU A 24 1.84 10.97 -9.39
N ALA A 25 1.48 12.19 -8.96
CA ALA A 25 2.38 13.33 -8.96
C ALA A 25 3.61 13.10 -8.05
N VAL A 26 3.39 12.60 -6.82
CA VAL A 26 4.46 12.26 -5.87
C VAL A 26 5.38 11.18 -6.46
N ILE A 27 4.81 10.12 -7.05
CA ILE A 27 5.59 9.02 -7.66
C ILE A 27 6.41 9.51 -8.85
N ILE A 28 5.83 10.34 -9.74
CA ILE A 28 6.56 10.90 -10.89
C ILE A 28 7.67 11.82 -10.41
N GLN A 29 7.42 12.68 -9.41
CA GLN A 29 8.44 13.58 -8.87
C GLN A 29 9.62 12.80 -8.29
N ASP A 30 9.37 11.73 -7.53
CA ASP A 30 10.40 10.85 -7.01
C ASP A 30 11.17 10.14 -8.13
N GLY A 31 10.44 9.63 -9.13
CA GLY A 31 11.05 8.99 -10.29
C GLY A 31 12.00 9.92 -11.08
N LEU A 32 11.59 11.18 -11.28
CA LEU A 32 12.44 12.19 -11.93
C LEU A 32 13.68 12.49 -11.08
N ARG A 33 13.53 12.62 -9.77
CA ARG A 33 14.66 12.82 -8.87
C ARG A 33 15.65 11.65 -8.96
N ARG A 34 15.19 10.43 -8.79
CA ARG A 34 16.05 9.23 -8.76
C ARG A 34 16.69 8.92 -10.11
N MET A 35 15.90 8.91 -11.19
CA MET A 35 16.43 8.56 -12.54
C MET A 35 17.24 9.69 -13.18
N VAL A 36 16.87 10.97 -12.99
CA VAL A 36 17.49 12.09 -13.70
C VAL A 36 18.53 12.82 -12.86
N GLN A 37 18.21 13.14 -11.60
CA GLN A 37 19.12 13.91 -10.73
C GLN A 37 20.16 13.00 -10.07
N GLU A 38 19.73 11.86 -9.53
CA GLU A 38 20.61 10.92 -8.80
C GLU A 38 21.21 9.85 -9.73
N GLN A 39 20.69 9.73 -10.95
CA GLN A 39 21.15 8.78 -11.97
C GLN A 39 21.16 7.33 -11.49
N GLU A 40 20.18 6.95 -10.67
CA GLU A 40 19.98 5.56 -10.28
C GLU A 40 19.63 4.68 -11.50
N ASP A 41 20.19 3.49 -11.55
CA ASP A 41 19.86 2.50 -12.61
C ASP A 41 18.51 1.81 -12.30
N ILE A 42 17.44 2.57 -12.41
CA ILE A 42 16.07 2.13 -12.23
C ILE A 42 15.15 2.69 -13.29
N PHE A 43 13.98 2.08 -13.44
CA PHE A 43 12.89 2.64 -14.24
C PHE A 43 11.54 2.38 -13.56
N TYR A 44 10.56 3.21 -13.88
CA TYR A 44 9.24 3.14 -13.27
C TYR A 44 8.24 2.48 -14.22
N TYR A 45 7.43 1.58 -13.67
CA TYR A 45 6.22 1.06 -14.30
C TYR A 45 5.01 1.53 -13.50
N ILE A 46 4.17 2.37 -14.10
CA ILE A 46 3.02 2.98 -13.41
C ILE A 46 1.76 2.67 -14.22
N THR A 47 0.78 2.05 -13.58
CA THR A 47 -0.56 1.90 -14.17
C THR A 47 -1.41 3.11 -13.84
N VAL A 48 -2.23 3.54 -14.79
CA VAL A 48 -3.14 4.67 -14.63
C VAL A 48 -4.52 4.29 -15.15
N MET A 49 -5.56 4.85 -14.54
CA MET A 49 -6.94 4.61 -14.94
C MET A 49 -7.36 5.56 -16.06
N ASN A 50 -8.16 5.05 -16.98
CA ASN A 50 -8.84 5.83 -18.02
C ASN A 50 -10.28 6.13 -17.61
N GLU A 51 -10.44 6.76 -16.44
CA GLU A 51 -11.75 7.08 -15.87
C GLU A 51 -11.70 8.44 -15.17
N ASN A 52 -12.77 9.22 -15.32
CA ASN A 52 -12.90 10.51 -14.65
C ASN A 52 -13.60 10.36 -13.30
N TYR A 53 -12.97 10.78 -12.22
CA TYR A 53 -13.52 10.82 -10.88
C TYR A 53 -12.90 11.94 -10.06
N ALA A 54 -13.53 12.27 -8.93
CA ALA A 54 -13.04 13.32 -8.04
C ALA A 54 -11.73 12.89 -7.36
N HIS A 55 -10.72 13.76 -7.42
CA HIS A 55 -9.46 13.58 -6.73
C HIS A 55 -9.42 14.50 -5.50
N PRO A 56 -9.29 13.96 -4.29
CA PRO A 56 -9.09 14.76 -3.10
C PRO A 56 -7.72 15.46 -3.09
N ALA A 57 -7.53 16.40 -2.17
CA ALA A 57 -6.21 16.96 -1.91
C ALA A 57 -5.27 15.91 -1.29
N LEU A 58 -3.97 16.09 -1.50
CA LEU A 58 -2.94 15.26 -0.86
C LEU A 58 -3.07 15.36 0.67
N PRO A 59 -3.24 14.24 1.39
CA PRO A 59 -3.23 14.27 2.85
C PRO A 59 -1.85 14.68 3.37
N GLU A 60 -1.84 15.48 4.44
CA GLU A 60 -0.60 15.94 5.06
C GLU A 60 0.31 14.78 5.48
N GLY A 61 1.55 14.80 5.04
CA GLY A 61 2.56 13.80 5.38
C GLY A 61 2.41 12.44 4.69
N ALA A 62 1.50 12.31 3.70
CA ALA A 62 1.28 11.05 2.99
C ALA A 62 2.39 10.70 1.99
N GLU A 63 3.21 11.65 1.55
CA GLU A 63 4.19 11.49 0.48
C GLU A 63 5.13 10.30 0.73
N LYS A 64 5.64 10.19 1.95
CA LYS A 64 6.54 9.09 2.32
C LYS A 64 5.85 7.73 2.25
N GLY A 65 4.60 7.66 2.67
CA GLY A 65 3.78 6.44 2.60
C GLY A 65 3.46 6.05 1.16
N ILE A 66 3.12 7.02 0.32
CA ILE A 66 2.89 6.83 -1.12
C ILE A 66 4.10 6.16 -1.76
N LEU A 67 5.32 6.64 -1.49
CA LEU A 67 6.56 6.10 -2.05
C LEU A 67 6.95 4.74 -1.44
N LYS A 68 6.60 4.50 -0.18
CA LYS A 68 6.84 3.21 0.49
C LYS A 68 5.82 2.12 0.15
N GLY A 69 4.76 2.46 -0.58
CA GLY A 69 3.78 1.53 -1.11
C GLY A 69 2.44 1.51 -0.40
N MET A 70 2.25 2.18 0.75
CA MET A 70 0.93 2.37 1.37
C MET A 70 0.91 3.51 2.39
N TYR A 71 -0.27 4.07 2.60
CA TYR A 71 -0.54 5.05 3.66
C TYR A 71 -1.98 4.95 4.15
N LEU A 72 -2.23 5.42 5.37
CA LEU A 72 -3.57 5.49 5.93
C LEU A 72 -4.33 6.63 5.25
N LEU A 73 -5.33 6.29 4.44
CA LEU A 73 -6.17 7.26 3.75
C LEU A 73 -7.27 7.80 4.66
N ARG A 74 -7.91 6.92 5.44
CA ARG A 74 -9.02 7.27 6.32
C ARG A 74 -9.09 6.33 7.52
N GLU A 75 -9.25 6.86 8.71
CA GLU A 75 -9.62 6.07 9.89
C GLU A 75 -11.12 5.79 9.92
N GLY A 76 -11.48 4.61 10.37
CA GLY A 76 -12.87 4.21 10.56
C GLY A 76 -13.57 5.04 11.64
N LYS A 77 -14.85 5.36 11.42
CA LYS A 77 -15.65 6.29 12.25
C LYS A 77 -16.60 5.57 13.22
N ALA A 78 -16.46 4.28 13.44
CA ALA A 78 -17.41 3.53 14.23
C ALA A 78 -17.38 3.87 15.73
N LYS A 79 -18.44 3.45 16.41
CA LYS A 79 -18.65 3.64 17.85
C LYS A 79 -17.52 3.00 18.69
N LYS A 80 -17.34 3.50 19.89
CA LYS A 80 -16.42 2.93 20.88
C LYS A 80 -16.76 1.44 21.09
N ASN A 81 -15.75 0.56 20.94
CA ASN A 81 -15.84 -0.90 21.00
C ASN A 81 -16.43 -1.61 19.75
N ALA A 82 -16.64 -0.93 18.64
CA ALA A 82 -17.01 -1.60 17.40
C ALA A 82 -15.87 -2.53 16.92
N PRO A 83 -16.20 -3.67 16.29
CA PRO A 83 -15.21 -4.49 15.60
C PRO A 83 -14.46 -3.64 14.56
N LYS A 84 -13.17 -3.89 14.37
CA LYS A 84 -12.36 -3.16 13.42
C LYS A 84 -11.83 -4.05 12.29
N VAL A 85 -11.62 -3.44 11.12
CA VAL A 85 -11.03 -4.09 9.96
C VAL A 85 -10.06 -3.11 9.27
N GLN A 86 -8.97 -3.65 8.74
CA GLN A 86 -7.98 -2.92 7.96
C GLN A 86 -8.21 -3.23 6.49
N LEU A 87 -8.71 -2.27 5.71
CA LEU A 87 -9.02 -2.45 4.30
C LEU A 87 -7.90 -1.85 3.44
N LEU A 88 -7.26 -2.69 2.64
CA LEU A 88 -6.16 -2.33 1.76
C LEU A 88 -6.67 -2.34 0.31
N GLY A 89 -6.69 -1.20 -0.35
CA GLY A 89 -7.10 -1.08 -1.75
C GLY A 89 -6.05 -0.42 -2.61
N CYS A 90 -5.98 -0.77 -3.90
CA CYS A 90 -5.08 -0.13 -4.86
C CYS A 90 -5.79 0.21 -6.17
N GLY A 91 -5.25 1.14 -6.92
CA GLY A 91 -5.73 1.51 -8.25
C GLY A 91 -7.23 1.75 -8.31
N ALA A 92 -7.90 1.20 -9.31
CA ALA A 92 -9.34 1.34 -9.51
C ALA A 92 -10.18 0.82 -8.34
N ILE A 93 -9.71 -0.22 -7.65
CA ILE A 93 -10.48 -0.90 -6.61
C ILE A 93 -10.49 -0.13 -5.28
N LEU A 94 -9.57 0.79 -5.03
CA LEU A 94 -9.61 1.59 -3.81
C LEU A 94 -10.93 2.35 -3.65
N ARG A 95 -11.53 2.81 -4.74
CA ARG A 95 -12.84 3.50 -4.71
C ARG A 95 -13.95 2.57 -4.22
N GLU A 96 -13.93 1.32 -4.65
CA GLU A 96 -14.87 0.29 -4.19
C GLU A 96 -14.62 -0.09 -2.72
N VAL A 97 -13.35 -0.10 -2.30
CA VAL A 97 -12.99 -0.29 -0.88
C VAL A 97 -13.53 0.85 -0.01
N ILE A 98 -13.48 2.09 -0.47
CA ILE A 98 -14.06 3.25 0.21
C ILE A 98 -15.58 3.08 0.36
N ALA A 99 -16.28 2.72 -0.73
CA ALA A 99 -17.72 2.48 -0.71
C ALA A 99 -18.08 1.28 0.20
N GLY A 100 -17.31 0.20 0.13
CA GLY A 100 -17.48 -0.96 1.00
C GLY A 100 -17.28 -0.63 2.48
N ALA A 101 -16.31 0.21 2.82
CA ALA A 101 -16.11 0.68 4.19
C ALA A 101 -17.30 1.48 4.74
N GLU A 102 -17.93 2.32 3.90
CA GLU A 102 -19.13 3.06 4.28
C GLU A 102 -20.32 2.14 4.56
N LEU A 103 -20.47 1.05 3.78
CA LEU A 103 -21.49 0.03 4.03
C LEU A 103 -21.23 -0.75 5.33
N LEU A 104 -19.97 -1.13 5.59
CA LEU A 104 -19.58 -1.80 6.84
C LEU A 104 -19.88 -0.94 8.05
N GLU A 105 -19.56 0.35 8.00
CA GLU A 105 -19.82 1.29 9.09
C GLU A 105 -21.31 1.54 9.29
N LYS A 106 -22.09 1.69 8.20
CA LYS A 106 -23.52 2.02 8.24
C LYS A 106 -24.40 0.83 8.62
N ASP A 107 -24.18 -0.33 8.00
CA ASP A 107 -25.12 -1.45 8.05
C ASP A 107 -24.71 -2.52 9.07
N PHE A 108 -23.43 -2.54 9.48
CA PHE A 108 -22.89 -3.58 10.36
C PHE A 108 -22.18 -3.04 11.61
N ASP A 109 -22.11 -1.71 11.79
CA ASP A 109 -21.37 -1.08 12.91
C ASP A 109 -19.88 -1.55 12.99
N ILE A 110 -19.25 -1.86 11.86
CA ILE A 110 -17.84 -2.27 11.78
C ILE A 110 -17.00 -1.05 11.43
N SER A 111 -15.99 -0.73 12.23
CA SER A 111 -15.04 0.33 11.95
C SER A 111 -14.01 -0.10 10.90
N ALA A 112 -13.96 0.57 9.78
CA ALA A 112 -13.06 0.23 8.67
C ALA A 112 -11.99 1.32 8.46
N ASP A 113 -10.75 1.03 8.85
CA ASP A 113 -9.59 1.84 8.45
C ASP A 113 -9.28 1.54 6.97
N ILE A 114 -9.08 2.59 6.17
CA ILE A 114 -8.80 2.47 4.73
C ILE A 114 -7.36 2.85 4.46
N TRP A 115 -6.64 1.94 3.81
CA TRP A 115 -5.28 2.11 3.37
C TRP A 115 -5.23 2.19 1.85
N SER A 116 -4.68 3.28 1.31
CA SER A 116 -4.31 3.32 -0.11
C SER A 116 -2.98 2.60 -0.28
N VAL A 117 -3.00 1.50 -1.04
CA VAL A 117 -1.80 0.73 -1.37
C VAL A 117 -1.36 1.14 -2.77
N THR A 118 -0.35 1.96 -2.86
CA THR A 118 0.21 2.43 -4.12
C THR A 118 1.16 1.42 -4.77
N SER A 119 1.74 0.49 -3.97
CA SER A 119 2.62 -0.56 -4.50
C SER A 119 2.73 -1.76 -3.56
N PHE A 120 2.09 -2.87 -3.88
CA PHE A 120 2.36 -4.16 -3.23
C PHE A 120 3.78 -4.67 -3.50
N ASN A 121 4.38 -4.31 -4.64
CA ASN A 121 5.75 -4.71 -4.97
C ASN A 121 6.79 -4.05 -4.07
N GLU A 122 6.65 -2.76 -3.79
CA GLU A 122 7.58 -2.06 -2.89
C GLU A 122 7.39 -2.52 -1.44
N LEU A 123 6.16 -2.79 -1.01
CA LEU A 123 5.91 -3.41 0.31
C LEU A 123 6.57 -4.78 0.44
N ARG A 124 6.51 -5.60 -0.61
CA ARG A 124 7.20 -6.89 -0.64
C ARG A 124 8.71 -6.74 -0.62
N ARG A 125 9.29 -5.79 -1.38
CA ARG A 125 10.74 -5.53 -1.37
C ARG A 125 11.23 -5.16 0.01
N ASP A 126 10.56 -4.21 0.64
CA ASP A 126 10.86 -3.79 2.02
C ASP A 126 10.79 -4.98 2.99
N GLY A 127 9.73 -5.79 2.90
CA GLY A 127 9.57 -7.00 3.73
C GLY A 127 10.70 -7.99 3.57
N LEU A 128 11.07 -8.33 2.33
CA LEU A 128 12.17 -9.27 2.03
C LEU A 128 13.54 -8.71 2.47
N GLU A 129 13.76 -7.39 2.33
CA GLU A 129 14.99 -6.74 2.80
C GLU A 129 15.09 -6.82 4.33
N VAL A 130 13.99 -6.55 5.03
CA VAL A 130 13.93 -6.63 6.49
C VAL A 130 14.15 -8.07 6.97
N GLU A 131 13.49 -9.07 6.38
CA GLU A 131 13.72 -10.48 6.71
C GLU A 131 15.18 -10.87 6.52
N ARG A 132 15.77 -10.50 5.37
CA ARG A 132 17.19 -10.76 5.10
C ARG A 132 18.09 -10.09 6.13
N TRP A 133 17.81 -8.82 6.46
CA TRP A 133 18.60 -8.08 7.45
C TRP A 133 18.54 -8.77 8.81
N ASN A 134 17.34 -9.13 9.30
CA ASN A 134 17.13 -9.80 10.57
C ASN A 134 17.86 -11.15 10.62
N MET A 135 17.83 -11.91 9.54
CA MET A 135 18.54 -13.18 9.44
C MET A 135 20.06 -13.02 9.53
N LEU A 136 20.61 -11.94 8.96
CA LEU A 136 22.06 -11.66 8.95
C LEU A 136 22.54 -10.97 10.22
N HIS A 137 21.64 -10.46 11.05
CA HIS A 137 21.98 -9.70 12.27
C HIS A 137 21.23 -10.27 13.51
N PRO A 138 21.44 -11.54 13.86
CA PRO A 138 20.67 -12.20 14.94
C PRO A 138 20.95 -11.59 16.32
N GLU A 139 22.05 -10.87 16.48
CA GLU A 139 22.43 -10.17 17.73
C GLU A 139 21.78 -8.79 17.89
N SER A 140 21.08 -8.30 16.84
CA SER A 140 20.46 -6.97 16.84
C SER A 140 18.96 -7.09 17.12
N GLU A 141 18.37 -5.98 17.61
CA GLU A 141 16.90 -5.88 17.69
C GLU A 141 16.28 -6.07 16.29
N PRO A 142 15.29 -6.95 16.14
CA PRO A 142 14.65 -7.20 14.85
C PRO A 142 14.03 -5.92 14.28
N ARG A 143 14.24 -5.68 12.99
CA ARG A 143 13.53 -4.64 12.23
C ARG A 143 12.15 -5.13 11.88
N LEU A 144 11.20 -4.20 11.83
CA LEU A 144 9.87 -4.42 11.30
C LEU A 144 9.79 -3.96 9.85
N SER A 145 9.09 -4.70 9.01
CA SER A 145 8.76 -4.23 7.67
C SER A 145 7.85 -2.99 7.73
N TYR A 146 7.81 -2.23 6.64
CA TYR A 146 6.98 -1.03 6.60
C TYR A 146 5.50 -1.36 6.79
N ILE A 147 4.98 -2.39 6.10
CA ILE A 147 3.58 -2.81 6.25
C ILE A 147 3.29 -3.29 7.68
N GLU A 148 4.19 -4.04 8.30
CA GLU A 148 4.06 -4.47 9.68
C GLU A 148 4.04 -3.26 10.63
N SER A 149 4.94 -2.30 10.43
CA SER A 149 5.00 -1.07 11.25
C SER A 149 3.73 -0.22 11.14
N CYS A 150 3.05 -0.24 9.98
CA CYS A 150 1.78 0.45 9.77
C CYS A 150 0.61 -0.24 10.50
N LEU A 151 0.62 -1.57 10.57
CA LEU A 151 -0.54 -2.37 10.99
C LEU A 151 -0.42 -2.97 12.41
N LYS A 152 0.77 -3.05 13.00
CA LYS A 152 1.02 -3.74 14.28
C LYS A 152 0.14 -3.27 15.45
N ASP A 153 -0.19 -1.98 15.48
CA ASP A 153 -1.02 -1.36 16.52
C ASP A 153 -2.47 -1.13 16.06
N ARG A 154 -2.85 -1.73 14.91
CA ARG A 154 -4.18 -1.60 14.31
C ARG A 154 -4.97 -2.89 14.50
N PRO A 155 -6.05 -2.88 15.31
CA PRO A 155 -6.83 -4.09 15.56
C PRO A 155 -7.64 -4.52 14.34
N GLY A 156 -7.97 -5.81 14.31
CA GLY A 156 -8.81 -6.43 13.30
C GLY A 156 -8.05 -7.01 12.11
N PRO A 157 -8.73 -7.85 11.32
CA PRO A 157 -8.12 -8.50 10.17
C PRO A 157 -7.77 -7.50 9.07
N ALA A 158 -6.68 -7.76 8.34
CA ALA A 158 -6.32 -7.05 7.12
C ALA A 158 -6.93 -7.76 5.91
N ILE A 159 -7.69 -7.00 5.10
CA ILE A 159 -8.35 -7.48 3.88
C ILE A 159 -7.85 -6.64 2.70
N ALA A 160 -7.18 -7.28 1.76
CA ALA A 160 -6.70 -6.62 0.55
C ALA A 160 -7.66 -6.87 -0.62
N ALA A 161 -7.96 -5.81 -1.38
CA ALA A 161 -8.78 -5.86 -2.57
C ALA A 161 -8.06 -5.19 -3.74
N THR A 162 -8.04 -5.86 -4.89
CA THR A 162 -7.44 -5.41 -6.14
C THR A 162 -8.12 -6.11 -7.31
N ASP A 163 -8.09 -5.53 -8.49
CA ASP A 163 -8.54 -6.15 -9.75
C ASP A 163 -7.47 -7.00 -10.43
N TYR A 164 -6.27 -7.07 -9.84
CA TYR A 164 -5.23 -7.98 -10.28
C TYR A 164 -5.44 -9.40 -9.74
N MET A 165 -4.67 -10.34 -10.26
CA MET A 165 -4.70 -11.70 -9.73
C MET A 165 -4.32 -11.73 -8.24
N LYS A 166 -4.87 -12.70 -7.50
CA LYS A 166 -4.71 -12.84 -6.05
C LYS A 166 -3.25 -12.72 -5.58
N LEU A 167 -2.31 -13.27 -6.34
CA LEU A 167 -0.88 -13.26 -6.00
C LEU A 167 -0.33 -11.84 -5.81
N PHE A 168 -0.90 -10.83 -6.48
CA PHE A 168 -0.42 -9.45 -6.38
C PHE A 168 -0.58 -8.88 -4.96
N ALA A 169 -1.73 -9.08 -4.32
CA ALA A 169 -1.91 -8.69 -2.93
C ALA A 169 -1.34 -9.72 -1.95
N ASP A 170 -1.42 -11.01 -2.28
CA ASP A 170 -1.03 -12.11 -1.41
C ASP A 170 0.49 -12.14 -1.11
N GLN A 171 1.30 -11.53 -1.97
CA GLN A 171 2.76 -11.44 -1.81
C GLN A 171 3.22 -10.71 -0.54
N VAL A 172 2.37 -9.91 0.10
CA VAL A 172 2.69 -9.21 1.35
C VAL A 172 2.17 -9.93 2.60
N ARG A 173 1.46 -11.05 2.43
CA ARG A 173 0.83 -11.79 3.53
C ARG A 173 1.80 -12.18 4.64
N GLY A 174 3.02 -12.61 4.27
CA GLY A 174 4.05 -13.04 5.22
C GLY A 174 4.58 -11.92 6.11
N PHE A 175 4.35 -10.66 5.75
CA PHE A 175 4.82 -9.47 6.46
C PHE A 175 3.72 -8.78 7.28
N LEU A 176 2.52 -9.34 7.33
CA LEU A 176 1.45 -8.82 8.17
C LEU A 176 1.70 -9.21 9.64
N PRO A 177 1.35 -8.34 10.60
CA PRO A 177 1.46 -8.69 12.00
C PRO A 177 0.59 -9.91 12.31
N THR A 178 1.15 -10.85 13.08
CA THR A 178 0.41 -12.01 13.61
C THR A 178 -0.29 -11.58 14.89
N HIS A 179 -1.61 -11.59 14.88
CA HIS A 179 -2.46 -11.34 16.06
C HIS A 179 -2.99 -12.64 16.65
#